data_c16aa0d9971fa67cda2d1f972bc1efe4
#
_entry.id   c16aa0d9971fa67cda2d1f972bc1efe4
#
_cell.length_a   1.000
_cell.length_b   1.000
_cell.length_c   1.000
_cell.angle_alpha   90.00
_cell.angle_beta   90.00
_cell.angle_gamma   90.00
#
_symmetry.space_group_name_H-M   'P 1'
#
loop_
_entity.id
_entity.type
_entity.pdbx_description
1 polymer ?
#
loop_
_entity_poly.entity_id
_entity_poly.type
_entity_poly.pdbx_seq_one_letter_code
_entity_poly.pdbx_strand_id
1 'polypeptide(L)'
;MYRILLADDEGIMLESLKKIIESEYGNECEIHCAKSGRVVVEMAQAYPPDICFMDIQMPGISGIQAIKEIKKFNSSAVFVIITAYDKFNYAKEALSLGVQEFLTKPVNKKVILETCAKMMAKVDQ
;
A
#
# COMPACT_ATOMS: atom_id res chain seq x y z
N MET A 1 13.02 -11.61 3.04
CA MET A 1 12.62 -10.26 3.49
C MET A 1 11.50 -9.75 2.62
N TYR A 2 10.44 -9.24 3.23
CA TYR A 2 9.31 -8.68 2.49
C TYR A 2 9.64 -7.29 1.98
N ARG A 3 9.30 -7.02 0.73
CA ARG A 3 9.40 -5.67 0.17
C ARG A 3 8.06 -4.99 0.30
N ILE A 4 8.02 -3.88 1.05
CA ILE A 4 6.80 -3.12 1.29
C ILE A 4 6.96 -1.74 0.68
N LEU A 5 5.98 -1.35 -0.13
CA LEU A 5 5.94 -0.04 -0.75
C LEU A 5 4.78 0.74 -0.14
N LEU A 6 5.06 1.95 0.34
CA LEU A 6 4.07 2.84 0.94
C LEU A 6 3.88 4.05 0.03
N ALA A 7 2.65 4.37 -0.31
CA ALA A 7 2.35 5.51 -1.18
C ALA A 7 1.28 6.40 -0.57
N ASP A 8 1.63 7.67 -0.37
CA ASP A 8 0.76 8.69 0.19
C ASP A 8 1.41 10.03 -0.10
N ASP A 9 0.63 11.07 -0.45
CA ASP A 9 1.19 12.39 -0.70
C ASP A 9 1.52 13.15 0.59
N GLU A 10 1.06 12.66 1.73
CA GLU A 10 1.36 13.24 3.04
C GLU A 10 2.62 12.61 3.64
N GLY A 11 3.72 13.37 3.66
CA GLY A 11 5.01 12.86 4.18
C GLY A 11 4.94 12.40 5.62
N ILE A 12 4.16 13.09 6.45
CA ILE A 12 3.98 12.73 7.86
C ILE A 12 3.31 11.36 7.98
N MET A 13 2.33 11.09 7.15
CA MET A 13 1.65 9.80 7.12
C MET A 13 2.60 8.67 6.72
N LEU A 14 3.43 8.91 5.70
CA LEU A 14 4.44 7.93 5.27
C LEU A 14 5.44 7.61 6.37
N GLU A 15 5.97 8.64 7.04
CA GLU A 15 6.90 8.45 8.14
C GLU A 15 6.26 7.66 9.28
N SER A 16 5.02 7.99 9.61
CA SER A 16 4.28 7.31 10.68
C SER A 16 4.08 5.84 10.37
N LEU A 17 3.60 5.53 9.16
CA LEU A 17 3.41 4.15 8.71
C LEU A 17 4.72 3.37 8.75
N LYS A 18 5.78 3.96 8.21
CA LYS A 18 7.08 3.32 8.17
C LYS A 18 7.58 2.99 9.57
N LYS A 19 7.50 3.95 10.50
CA LYS A 19 7.94 3.75 11.89
C LYS A 19 7.13 2.67 12.58
N ILE A 20 5.82 2.65 12.38
CA ILE A 20 4.95 1.64 12.98
C ILE A 20 5.33 0.25 12.49
N ILE A 21 5.48 0.08 11.20
CA ILE A 21 5.81 -1.22 10.61
C ILE A 21 7.21 -1.66 11.04
N GLU A 22 8.18 -0.75 11.00
CA GLU A 22 9.57 -1.05 11.41
C GLU A 22 9.68 -1.40 12.89
N SER A 23 8.83 -0.82 13.74
CA SER A 23 8.88 -1.11 15.17
C SER A 23 8.60 -2.57 15.49
N GLU A 24 7.82 -3.24 14.66
CA GLU A 24 7.44 -4.64 14.88
C GLU A 24 8.12 -5.58 13.91
N TYR A 25 8.25 -5.18 12.65
CA TYR A 25 8.70 -6.05 11.57
C TYR A 25 9.95 -5.55 10.85
N GLY A 26 10.70 -4.62 11.45
CA GLY A 26 11.85 -4.00 10.80
C GLY A 26 12.92 -4.97 10.33
N ASN A 27 13.08 -6.10 11.04
CA ASN A 27 14.07 -7.12 10.65
C ASN A 27 13.58 -8.03 9.52
N GLU A 28 12.31 -7.94 9.15
CA GLU A 28 11.69 -8.80 8.15
C GLU A 28 11.28 -8.05 6.89
N CYS A 29 11.35 -6.71 6.91
CA CYS A 29 10.81 -5.87 5.85
C CYS A 29 11.81 -4.85 5.33
N GLU A 30 11.79 -4.65 4.02
CA GLU A 30 12.47 -3.55 3.35
C GLU A 30 11.38 -2.59 2.88
N ILE A 31 11.38 -1.36 3.39
CA ILE A 31 10.29 -0.41 3.16
C ILE A 31 10.75 0.78 2.31
N HIS A 32 10.00 1.06 1.26
CA HIS A 32 10.21 2.22 0.39
C HIS A 32 8.95 3.07 0.36
N CYS A 33 9.12 4.39 0.21
CA CYS A 33 8.01 5.34 0.24
C CYS A 33 7.95 6.15 -1.05
N ALA A 34 6.73 6.43 -1.51
CA ALA A 34 6.47 7.25 -2.68
C ALA A 34 5.36 8.26 -2.38
N LYS A 35 5.48 9.47 -2.93
CA LYS A 35 4.53 10.55 -2.67
C LYS A 35 3.56 10.84 -3.81
N SER A 36 3.62 10.09 -4.89
CA SER A 36 2.72 10.25 -6.02
C SER A 36 2.47 8.93 -6.71
N GLY A 37 1.39 8.87 -7.49
CA GLY A 37 1.06 7.66 -8.24
C GLY A 37 2.12 7.29 -9.26
N ARG A 38 2.70 8.30 -9.93
CA ARG A 38 3.76 8.06 -10.91
C ARG A 38 5.00 7.47 -10.25
N VAL A 39 5.43 8.07 -9.13
CA VAL A 39 6.62 7.60 -8.42
C VAL A 39 6.43 6.19 -7.88
N VAL A 40 5.25 5.86 -7.35
CA VAL A 40 5.03 4.52 -6.83
C VAL A 40 5.07 3.47 -7.94
N VAL A 41 4.55 3.79 -9.13
CA VAL A 41 4.63 2.86 -10.28
C VAL A 41 6.07 2.64 -10.69
N GLU A 42 6.85 3.72 -10.80
CA GLU A 42 8.27 3.64 -11.16
C GLU A 42 9.06 2.83 -10.12
N MET A 43 8.82 3.07 -8.84
CA MET A 43 9.47 2.32 -7.78
C MET A 43 9.10 0.85 -7.80
N ALA A 44 7.84 0.54 -8.08
CA ALA A 44 7.37 -0.84 -8.18
C ALA A 44 8.02 -1.59 -9.33
N GLN A 45 8.38 -0.89 -10.40
CA GLN A 45 9.13 -1.49 -11.51
C GLN A 45 10.57 -1.77 -11.13
N ALA A 46 11.22 -0.82 -10.43
CA ALA A 46 12.62 -0.96 -10.02
C ALA A 46 12.78 -1.95 -8.85
N TYR A 47 11.83 -1.94 -7.93
CA TYR A 47 11.85 -2.78 -6.72
C TYR A 47 10.46 -3.43 -6.57
N PRO A 48 10.20 -4.56 -7.27
CA PRO A 48 8.88 -5.18 -7.22
C PRO A 48 8.45 -5.48 -5.78
N PRO A 49 7.35 -4.87 -5.32
CA PRO A 49 6.91 -5.07 -3.93
C PRO A 49 6.14 -6.37 -3.76
N ASP A 50 6.22 -6.92 -2.56
CA ASP A 50 5.35 -8.02 -2.13
C ASP A 50 4.03 -7.45 -1.63
N ILE A 51 4.10 -6.32 -0.92
CA ILE A 51 2.96 -5.65 -0.30
C ILE A 51 3.03 -4.16 -0.62
N CYS A 52 1.90 -3.59 -1.01
CA CYS A 52 1.81 -2.17 -1.29
C CYS A 52 0.65 -1.55 -0.52
N PHE A 53 0.94 -0.53 0.30
CA PHE A 53 -0.06 0.28 0.97
C PHE A 53 -0.22 1.57 0.17
N MET A 54 -1.43 1.85 -0.27
CA MET A 54 -1.69 2.89 -1.25
C MET A 54 -2.82 3.82 -0.82
N ASP A 55 -2.57 5.14 -0.86
CA ASP A 55 -3.65 6.11 -0.76
C ASP A 55 -4.28 6.27 -2.15
N ILE A 56 -5.57 6.54 -2.21
CA ILE A 56 -6.28 6.76 -3.48
C ILE A 56 -5.95 8.14 -4.04
N GLN A 57 -6.03 9.17 -3.19
CA GLN A 57 -5.85 10.55 -3.67
C GLN A 57 -4.39 10.99 -3.59
N MET A 58 -3.76 11.05 -4.74
CA MET A 58 -2.37 11.50 -4.89
C MET A 58 -2.26 12.39 -6.14
N PRO A 59 -1.23 13.28 -6.19
CA PRO A 59 -1.03 14.10 -7.40
C PRO A 59 -0.78 13.23 -8.64
N GLY A 60 -1.31 13.68 -9.77
CA GLY A 60 -1.19 12.96 -11.04
C GLY A 60 -2.19 11.82 -11.10
N ILE A 61 -1.72 10.60 -11.25
CA ILE A 61 -2.62 9.44 -11.30
C ILE A 61 -3.04 9.04 -9.88
N SER A 62 -4.26 8.55 -9.75
CA SER A 62 -4.78 8.10 -8.45
C SER A 62 -4.13 6.80 -8.02
N GLY A 63 -4.29 6.45 -6.73
CA GLY A 63 -3.84 5.16 -6.23
C GLY A 63 -4.51 3.98 -6.93
N ILE A 64 -5.77 4.11 -7.31
CA ILE A 64 -6.49 3.07 -8.07
C ILE A 64 -5.81 2.85 -9.42
N GLN A 65 -5.51 3.93 -10.14
CA GLN A 65 -4.84 3.83 -11.44
C GLN A 65 -3.42 3.27 -11.29
N ALA A 66 -2.71 3.67 -10.22
CA ALA A 66 -1.38 3.14 -9.94
C ALA A 66 -1.43 1.62 -9.71
N ILE A 67 -2.41 1.13 -8.97
CA ILE A 67 -2.60 -0.30 -8.74
C ILE A 67 -2.83 -1.03 -10.07
N LYS A 68 -3.67 -0.48 -10.95
CA LYS A 68 -3.91 -1.07 -12.27
C LYS A 68 -2.62 -1.22 -13.06
N GLU A 69 -1.78 -0.20 -13.04
CA GLU A 69 -0.51 -0.24 -13.77
C GLU A 69 0.49 -1.22 -13.14
N ILE A 70 0.59 -1.23 -11.82
CA ILE A 70 1.49 -2.17 -11.15
C ILE A 70 1.08 -3.62 -11.41
N LYS A 71 -0.21 -3.91 -11.42
CA LYS A 71 -0.69 -5.27 -11.66
C LYS A 71 -0.38 -5.79 -13.05
N LYS A 72 -0.14 -4.91 -14.03
CA LYS A 72 0.24 -5.32 -15.38
C LYS A 72 1.59 -6.01 -15.42
N PHE A 73 2.52 -5.63 -14.56
CA PHE A 73 3.87 -6.22 -14.52
C PHE A 73 4.16 -6.99 -13.24
N ASN A 74 3.32 -6.87 -12.22
CA ASN A 74 3.47 -7.61 -10.98
C ASN A 74 2.08 -8.02 -10.45
N SER A 75 1.55 -9.10 -11.00
CA SER A 75 0.20 -9.57 -10.67
C SER A 75 0.12 -10.23 -9.28
N SER A 76 1.24 -10.60 -8.69
CA SER A 76 1.27 -11.27 -7.39
C SER A 76 1.38 -10.32 -6.21
N ALA A 77 1.60 -9.02 -6.45
CA ALA A 77 1.66 -8.04 -5.36
C ALA A 77 0.34 -7.97 -4.60
N VAL A 78 0.43 -7.81 -3.28
CA VAL A 78 -0.72 -7.69 -2.39
C VAL A 78 -0.94 -6.21 -2.10
N PHE A 79 -2.18 -5.73 -2.26
CA PHE A 79 -2.50 -4.32 -2.10
C PHE A 79 -3.43 -4.05 -0.93
N VAL A 80 -3.09 -3.01 -0.17
CA VAL A 80 -3.94 -2.47 0.90
C VAL A 80 -4.16 -0.99 0.58
N ILE A 81 -5.41 -0.55 0.58
CA ILE A 81 -5.72 0.86 0.43
C ILE A 81 -5.91 1.47 1.82
N ILE A 82 -5.23 2.59 2.09
CA ILE A 82 -5.43 3.38 3.31
C ILE A 82 -5.70 4.81 2.86
N THR A 83 -6.94 5.27 3.00
CA THR A 83 -7.33 6.56 2.45
C THR A 83 -8.39 7.23 3.31
N ALA A 84 -8.48 8.57 3.23
CA ALA A 84 -9.60 9.33 3.79
C ALA A 84 -10.82 9.31 2.86
N TYR A 85 -10.62 8.82 1.62
CA TYR A 85 -11.69 8.72 0.61
C TYR A 85 -12.41 7.40 0.74
N ASP A 86 -13.50 7.40 1.50
CA ASP A 86 -14.28 6.19 1.77
C ASP A 86 -15.56 6.11 0.91
N LYS A 87 -15.54 6.71 -0.26
CA LYS A 87 -16.69 6.66 -1.16
C LYS A 87 -16.92 5.24 -1.65
N PHE A 88 -18.18 4.85 -1.70
CA PHE A 88 -18.60 3.52 -2.12
C PHE A 88 -17.99 3.10 -3.47
N ASN A 89 -17.95 4.04 -4.43
CA ASN A 89 -17.42 3.74 -5.77
C ASN A 89 -15.94 3.36 -5.74
N TYR A 90 -15.15 3.98 -4.89
CA TYR A 90 -13.73 3.64 -4.77
C TYR A 90 -13.53 2.27 -4.13
N ALA A 91 -14.30 1.97 -3.09
CA ALA A 91 -14.23 0.67 -2.44
C ALA A 91 -14.62 -0.44 -3.41
N LYS A 92 -15.70 -0.22 -4.20
CA LYS A 92 -16.17 -1.17 -5.19
C LYS A 92 -15.11 -1.41 -6.27
N GLU A 93 -14.50 -0.34 -6.77
CA GLU A 93 -13.46 -0.45 -7.79
C GLU A 93 -12.23 -1.18 -7.25
N ALA A 94 -11.82 -0.89 -6.03
CA ALA A 94 -10.71 -1.55 -5.37
C ALA A 94 -10.96 -3.05 -5.24
N LEU A 95 -12.17 -3.44 -4.84
CA LEU A 95 -12.54 -4.85 -4.74
C LEU A 95 -12.46 -5.56 -6.09
N SER A 96 -12.92 -4.89 -7.15
CA SER A 96 -12.87 -5.47 -8.51
C SER A 96 -11.44 -5.66 -9.01
N LEU A 97 -10.48 -4.89 -8.46
CA LEU A 97 -9.06 -5.03 -8.78
C LEU A 97 -8.35 -6.09 -7.95
N GLY A 98 -9.05 -6.68 -6.97
CA GLY A 98 -8.45 -7.69 -6.11
C GLY A 98 -7.60 -7.10 -4.99
N VAL A 99 -7.90 -5.89 -4.54
CA VAL A 99 -7.27 -5.29 -3.37
C VAL A 99 -7.70 -6.11 -2.14
N GLN A 100 -6.74 -6.49 -1.31
CA GLN A 100 -6.99 -7.40 -0.20
C GLN A 100 -7.66 -6.71 0.99
N GLU A 101 -7.38 -5.41 1.19
CA GLU A 101 -7.91 -4.68 2.34
C GLU A 101 -8.14 -3.23 1.96
N PHE A 102 -9.21 -2.63 2.50
CA PHE A 102 -9.53 -1.22 2.30
C PHE A 102 -9.76 -0.59 3.67
N LEU A 103 -8.83 0.28 4.08
CA LEU A 103 -8.87 0.94 5.40
C LEU A 103 -9.14 2.43 5.25
N THR A 104 -9.99 2.96 6.11
CA THR A 104 -10.33 4.40 6.10
C THR A 104 -9.55 5.11 7.20
N LYS A 105 -8.88 6.21 6.85
CA LYS A 105 -8.17 7.05 7.82
C LYS A 105 -9.16 7.72 8.79
N PRO A 106 -8.78 7.90 10.04
CA PRO A 106 -7.50 7.56 10.67
C PRO A 106 -7.43 6.07 11.03
N VAL A 107 -6.24 5.47 10.87
CA VAL A 107 -6.02 4.06 11.18
C VAL A 107 -5.06 3.97 12.35
N ASN A 108 -5.41 3.24 13.40
CA ASN A 108 -4.53 3.12 14.56
C ASN A 108 -3.42 2.08 14.34
N LYS A 109 -2.41 2.16 15.21
CA LYS A 109 -1.24 1.29 15.15
C LYS A 109 -1.60 -0.20 15.15
N LYS A 110 -2.53 -0.59 16.00
CA LYS A 110 -2.94 -1.99 16.11
C LYS A 110 -3.48 -2.53 14.79
N VAL A 111 -4.36 -1.77 14.13
CA VAL A 111 -4.94 -2.17 12.85
C VAL A 111 -3.87 -2.26 11.76
N ILE A 112 -2.93 -1.31 11.74
CA ILE A 112 -1.82 -1.33 10.78
C ILE A 112 -1.00 -2.60 10.96
N LEU A 113 -0.63 -2.94 12.18
CA LEU A 113 0.19 -4.13 12.45
C LEU A 113 -0.55 -5.44 12.17
N GLU A 114 -1.83 -5.50 12.51
CA GLU A 114 -2.65 -6.67 12.19
C GLU A 114 -2.79 -6.86 10.68
N THR A 115 -2.96 -5.76 9.96
CA THR A 115 -3.06 -5.79 8.49
C THR A 115 -1.74 -6.24 7.88
N CYS A 116 -0.61 -5.74 8.37
CA CYS A 116 0.71 -6.20 7.91
C CYS A 116 0.86 -7.71 8.08
N ALA A 117 0.50 -8.23 9.25
CA ALA A 117 0.60 -9.66 9.53
C ALA A 117 -0.25 -10.48 8.56
N LYS A 118 -1.48 -10.03 8.28
CA LYS A 118 -2.36 -10.68 7.30
C LYS A 118 -1.77 -10.67 5.90
N MET A 119 -1.18 -9.55 5.50
CA MET A 119 -0.63 -9.42 4.15
C MET A 119 0.63 -10.27 3.98
N MET A 120 1.48 -10.33 5.00
CA MET A 120 2.66 -11.20 4.97
C MET A 120 2.25 -12.67 4.85
N ALA A 121 1.19 -13.06 5.56
CA ALA A 121 0.66 -14.42 5.45
C ALA A 121 0.15 -14.72 4.03
N LYS A 122 -0.49 -13.74 3.39
CA LYS A 122 -0.95 -13.89 2.00
C LYS A 122 0.22 -14.05 1.02
N VAL A 123 1.29 -13.30 1.22
CA VAL A 123 2.50 -13.39 0.40
C VAL A 123 3.11 -14.79 0.50
N ASP A 124 3.06 -15.40 1.69
CA ASP A 124 3.65 -16.70 1.95
C ASP A 124 2.83 -17.88 1.42
N GLN A 125 1.64 -17.63 0.93
CA GLN A 125 0.79 -18.70 0.38
C GLN A 125 1.31 -19.26 -0.94
#